data_fa6922676837f37da34d8ab611d9343e
#
_entry.id   fa6922676837f37da34d8ab611d9343e
#
_cell.length_a   1.000
_cell.length_b   1.000
_cell.length_c   1.000
_cell.angle_alpha   90.00
_cell.angle_beta   90.00
_cell.angle_gamma   90.00
#
_symmetry.space_group_name_H-M   'P 1'
#
loop_
_entity.id
_entity.type
_entity.pdbx_description
1 polymer ?
#
loop_
_entity_poly.entity_id
_entity_poly.type
_entity_poly.pdbx_seq_one_letter_code
_entity_poly.pdbx_strand_id
1 'polypeptide(L)'
;MNKQAEKLRLIYIPFLIIALSIILGYTYLNWLIMIKLQLFPIKEKFVIYMPPFVISGIAVLIWLRPRIKLLALPIIRTRETDFIYYYIAIIAISVPTIFAQEYMTAATGKLTELENISQIDSHAPTKYYKLENSYIDKKDIYSCYNSTVIGKSENELLLEVYVVCPVLPDKPSNYENIDEKVNYSMPLLIIDGKKYPGIKLSAIPKDKIVSINILSLFASFQNYGEIAQNGAILITTNHFIPEIKVTETILKSIVPDTVKCWLGIKYTTKISNNSSNDQKDTLTNKFIQNSKKDFQMNNFSKIVYLKRLGITDEFEDYKYAINKSPWVQSSKIILLPVFEPFEARSGNNLSWIFLSFGIGSLVWLIMILHPELKNIDLSDSELKESWK
;
A
#
# COMPACT_ATOMS: atom_id res chain seq x y z
N MET A 1 39.27 0.58 -39.08
CA MET A 1 38.26 1.23 -38.21
C MET A 1 38.60 0.94 -36.75
N ASN A 2 38.40 1.87 -35.83
CA ASN A 2 38.75 1.63 -34.42
C ASN A 2 37.76 0.60 -33.84
N LYS A 3 38.25 -0.57 -33.37
CA LYS A 3 37.44 -1.66 -32.79
C LYS A 3 36.48 -1.18 -31.70
N GLN A 4 36.85 -0.13 -30.96
CA GLN A 4 35.99 0.46 -29.93
C GLN A 4 34.79 1.22 -30.54
N ALA A 5 35.00 1.94 -31.64
CA ALA A 5 33.93 2.62 -32.36
C ALA A 5 32.89 1.64 -32.93
N GLU A 6 33.35 0.46 -33.38
CA GLU A 6 32.45 -0.60 -33.83
C GLU A 6 31.56 -1.15 -32.70
N LYS A 7 32.13 -1.42 -31.52
CA LYS A 7 31.33 -1.86 -30.35
C LYS A 7 30.29 -0.82 -29.97
N LEU A 8 30.66 0.44 -29.96
CA LEU A 8 29.72 1.54 -29.67
C LEU A 8 28.57 1.52 -30.69
N ARG A 9 28.87 1.41 -31.98
CA ARG A 9 27.85 1.45 -33.04
C ARG A 9 26.96 0.19 -33.04
N LEU A 10 27.59 -0.99 -32.89
CA LEU A 10 26.89 -2.28 -33.05
C LEU A 10 26.15 -2.74 -31.81
N ILE A 11 26.59 -2.35 -30.62
CA ILE A 11 26.06 -2.87 -29.36
C ILE A 11 25.50 -1.75 -28.47
N TYR A 12 26.27 -0.68 -28.22
CA TYR A 12 25.91 0.35 -27.25
C TYR A 12 24.77 1.26 -27.74
N ILE A 13 24.85 1.74 -28.98
CA ILE A 13 23.79 2.59 -29.54
C ILE A 13 22.45 1.83 -29.61
N PRO A 14 22.37 0.59 -30.12
CA PRO A 14 21.16 -0.21 -30.05
C PRO A 14 20.64 -0.42 -28.61
N PHE A 15 21.51 -0.66 -27.65
CA PHE A 15 21.11 -0.72 -26.23
C PHE A 15 20.44 0.57 -25.77
N LEU A 16 21.02 1.74 -26.07
CA LEU A 16 20.44 3.03 -25.70
C LEU A 16 19.06 3.23 -26.35
N ILE A 17 18.92 2.89 -27.62
CA ILE A 17 17.66 3.00 -28.35
C ILE A 17 16.58 2.11 -27.70
N ILE A 18 16.93 0.84 -27.43
CA ILE A 18 16.02 -0.10 -26.78
C ILE A 18 15.64 0.41 -25.38
N ALA A 19 16.62 0.83 -24.59
CA ALA A 19 16.40 1.32 -23.24
C ALA A 19 15.46 2.54 -23.21
N LEU A 20 15.74 3.55 -24.04
CA LEU A 20 14.89 4.74 -24.12
C LEU A 20 13.51 4.41 -24.65
N SER A 21 13.39 3.52 -25.64
CA SER A 21 12.09 3.09 -26.16
C SER A 21 11.26 2.38 -25.10
N ILE A 22 11.87 1.56 -24.25
CA ILE A 22 11.15 0.88 -23.15
C ILE A 22 10.78 1.87 -22.06
N ILE A 23 11.73 2.69 -21.59
CA ILE A 23 11.48 3.67 -20.54
C ILE A 23 10.33 4.60 -20.94
N LEU A 24 10.41 5.19 -22.12
CA LEU A 24 9.39 6.15 -22.58
C LEU A 24 8.09 5.46 -23.01
N GLY A 25 8.20 4.39 -23.80
CA GLY A 25 7.05 3.68 -24.36
C GLY A 25 6.20 3.01 -23.29
N TYR A 26 6.83 2.25 -22.39
CA TYR A 26 6.10 1.61 -21.29
C TYR A 26 5.52 2.64 -20.33
N THR A 27 6.27 3.69 -19.99
CA THR A 27 5.78 4.76 -19.12
C THR A 27 4.55 5.45 -19.72
N TYR A 28 4.58 5.76 -21.01
CA TYR A 28 3.42 6.34 -21.69
C TYR A 28 2.21 5.41 -21.74
N LEU A 29 2.42 4.14 -22.08
CA LEU A 29 1.34 3.15 -22.14
C LEU A 29 0.71 2.91 -20.76
N ASN A 30 1.52 2.76 -19.73
CA ASN A 30 1.04 2.60 -18.37
C ASN A 30 0.25 3.83 -17.90
N TRP A 31 0.77 5.03 -18.13
CA TRP A 31 0.05 6.26 -17.82
C TRP A 31 -1.30 6.31 -18.53
N LEU A 32 -1.33 6.00 -19.82
CA LEU A 32 -2.57 6.04 -20.60
C LEU A 32 -3.60 5.03 -20.10
N ILE A 33 -3.19 3.78 -19.91
CA ILE A 33 -4.10 2.66 -19.62
C ILE A 33 -4.53 2.65 -18.15
N MET A 34 -3.55 2.82 -17.22
CA MET A 34 -3.80 2.62 -15.80
C MET A 34 -4.18 3.91 -15.07
N ILE A 35 -3.61 5.06 -15.47
CA ILE A 35 -3.82 6.32 -14.75
C ILE A 35 -4.92 7.14 -15.41
N LYS A 36 -4.86 7.34 -16.74
CA LYS A 36 -5.80 8.20 -17.46
C LYS A 36 -7.13 7.49 -17.75
N LEU A 37 -7.09 6.27 -18.29
CA LEU A 37 -8.28 5.50 -18.68
C LEU A 37 -8.80 4.57 -17.59
N GLN A 38 -7.97 4.21 -16.61
CA GLN A 38 -8.31 3.32 -15.49
C GLN A 38 -9.01 2.02 -15.93
N LEU A 39 -8.51 1.40 -17.02
CA LEU A 39 -9.18 0.27 -17.67
C LEU A 39 -9.18 -1.01 -16.82
N PHE A 40 -8.18 -1.18 -15.94
CA PHE A 40 -8.00 -2.42 -15.18
C PHE A 40 -7.77 -2.16 -13.70
N PRO A 41 -8.49 -2.85 -12.80
CA PRO A 41 -8.29 -2.77 -11.35
C PRO A 41 -7.12 -3.67 -10.91
N ILE A 42 -5.90 -3.36 -11.35
CA ILE A 42 -4.70 -4.13 -11.01
C ILE A 42 -3.95 -3.45 -9.88
N LYS A 43 -3.30 -4.24 -9.01
CA LYS A 43 -2.46 -3.72 -7.92
C LYS A 43 -1.36 -2.81 -8.50
N GLU A 44 -1.30 -1.57 -8.01
CA GLU A 44 -0.33 -0.55 -8.47
C GLU A 44 1.12 -1.06 -8.40
N LYS A 45 1.50 -1.71 -7.29
CA LYS A 45 2.84 -2.29 -7.12
C LYS A 45 3.18 -3.32 -8.21
N PHE A 46 2.23 -4.17 -8.60
CA PHE A 46 2.48 -5.16 -9.65
C PHE A 46 2.84 -4.49 -10.98
N VAL A 47 2.09 -3.47 -11.37
CA VAL A 47 2.30 -2.77 -12.64
C VAL A 47 3.60 -1.94 -12.65
N ILE A 48 4.00 -1.41 -11.50
CA ILE A 48 5.24 -0.64 -11.37
C ILE A 48 6.49 -1.53 -11.47
N TYR A 49 6.49 -2.69 -10.81
CA TYR A 49 7.73 -3.47 -10.64
C TYR A 49 7.87 -4.63 -11.62
N MET A 50 6.83 -5.42 -11.88
CA MET A 50 6.98 -6.65 -12.65
C MET A 50 7.14 -6.43 -14.18
N PRO A 51 6.29 -5.67 -14.87
CA PRO A 51 6.39 -5.53 -16.33
C PRO A 51 7.69 -4.90 -16.82
N PRO A 52 8.33 -3.93 -16.12
CA PRO A 52 9.65 -3.43 -16.54
C PRO A 52 10.69 -4.52 -16.70
N PHE A 53 10.77 -5.49 -15.78
CA PHE A 53 11.71 -6.61 -15.90
C PHE A 53 11.34 -7.56 -17.04
N VAL A 54 10.07 -7.88 -17.20
CA VAL A 54 9.60 -8.79 -18.26
C VAL A 54 9.84 -8.19 -19.65
N ILE A 55 9.44 -6.93 -19.85
CA ILE A 55 9.59 -6.25 -21.14
C ILE A 55 11.05 -6.04 -21.48
N SER A 56 11.87 -5.62 -20.51
CA SER A 56 13.32 -5.46 -20.68
C SER A 56 13.98 -6.81 -21.00
N GLY A 57 13.58 -7.89 -20.30
CA GLY A 57 14.08 -9.25 -20.56
C GLY A 57 13.78 -9.70 -21.97
N ILE A 58 12.56 -9.57 -22.42
CA ILE A 58 12.15 -9.91 -23.80
C ILE A 58 12.93 -9.08 -24.81
N ALA A 59 13.04 -7.78 -24.61
CA ALA A 59 13.76 -6.90 -25.54
C ALA A 59 15.25 -7.23 -25.60
N VAL A 60 15.89 -7.49 -24.46
CA VAL A 60 17.30 -7.90 -24.42
C VAL A 60 17.52 -9.23 -25.12
N LEU A 61 16.64 -10.21 -24.93
CA LEU A 61 16.75 -11.52 -25.57
C LEU A 61 16.53 -11.46 -27.09
N ILE A 62 15.60 -10.62 -27.57
CA ILE A 62 15.30 -10.55 -29.00
C ILE A 62 16.32 -9.67 -29.73
N TRP A 63 16.59 -8.47 -29.25
CA TRP A 63 17.36 -7.48 -30.01
C TRP A 63 18.80 -7.32 -29.55
N LEU A 64 19.10 -7.50 -28.27
CA LEU A 64 20.45 -7.26 -27.74
C LEU A 64 21.30 -8.53 -27.74
N ARG A 65 20.72 -9.70 -27.49
CA ARG A 65 21.44 -11.00 -27.48
C ARG A 65 22.24 -11.29 -28.75
N PRO A 66 21.69 -11.12 -29.97
CA PRO A 66 22.49 -11.35 -31.19
C PRO A 66 23.73 -10.44 -31.25
N ARG A 67 23.64 -9.21 -30.76
CA ARG A 67 24.72 -8.24 -30.72
C ARG A 67 25.77 -8.55 -29.66
N ILE A 68 25.38 -9.04 -28.50
CA ILE A 68 26.30 -9.45 -27.42
C ILE A 68 27.13 -10.66 -27.87
N LYS A 69 26.56 -11.56 -28.67
CA LYS A 69 27.28 -12.70 -29.23
C LYS A 69 28.43 -12.34 -30.18
N LEU A 70 28.48 -11.07 -30.65
CA LEU A 70 29.61 -10.53 -31.39
C LEU A 70 30.86 -10.32 -30.53
N LEU A 71 30.72 -10.32 -29.21
CA LEU A 71 31.82 -10.20 -28.25
C LEU A 71 32.51 -11.57 -28.07
N ALA A 72 33.85 -11.58 -28.02
CA ALA A 72 34.63 -12.75 -27.65
C ALA A 72 34.62 -12.92 -26.13
N LEU A 73 33.54 -13.49 -25.60
CA LEU A 73 33.37 -13.68 -24.17
C LEU A 73 34.11 -14.91 -23.67
N PRO A 74 34.73 -14.87 -22.48
CA PRO A 74 35.42 -16.04 -21.93
C PRO A 74 34.44 -17.15 -21.57
N ILE A 75 34.81 -18.38 -21.83
CA ILE A 75 34.06 -19.57 -21.44
C ILE A 75 34.54 -19.98 -20.04
N ILE A 76 33.69 -19.88 -19.04
CA ILE A 76 33.97 -20.34 -17.69
C ILE A 76 33.16 -21.61 -17.43
N ARG A 77 33.85 -22.71 -17.12
CA ARG A 77 33.24 -24.03 -16.79
C ARG A 77 32.16 -24.49 -17.80
N THR A 78 32.50 -24.48 -19.09
CA THR A 78 31.58 -24.89 -20.17
C THR A 78 30.35 -24.00 -20.43
N ARG A 79 30.26 -22.87 -19.79
CA ARG A 79 29.19 -21.88 -20.06
C ARG A 79 29.78 -20.55 -20.51
N GLU A 80 29.21 -19.99 -21.56
CA GLU A 80 29.51 -18.61 -21.96
C GLU A 80 29.04 -17.63 -20.84
N THR A 81 29.84 -16.60 -20.59
CA THR A 81 29.54 -15.57 -19.58
C THR A 81 28.55 -14.52 -20.07
N ASP A 82 27.88 -14.77 -21.20
CA ASP A 82 26.92 -13.86 -21.82
C ASP A 82 25.70 -13.56 -20.93
N PHE A 83 25.33 -14.50 -20.04
CA PHE A 83 24.24 -14.33 -19.09
C PHE A 83 24.41 -13.08 -18.22
N ILE A 84 25.63 -12.78 -17.76
CA ILE A 84 25.91 -11.59 -16.94
C ILE A 84 25.61 -10.34 -17.72
N TYR A 85 25.94 -10.30 -19.01
CA TYR A 85 25.66 -9.18 -19.90
C TYR A 85 24.16 -8.95 -20.07
N TYR A 86 23.36 -10.02 -20.26
CA TYR A 86 21.90 -9.89 -20.33
C TYR A 86 21.31 -9.36 -19.03
N TYR A 87 21.76 -9.91 -17.91
CA TYR A 87 21.25 -9.53 -16.59
C TYR A 87 21.52 -8.05 -16.27
N ILE A 88 22.74 -7.58 -16.51
CA ILE A 88 23.11 -6.16 -16.30
C ILE A 88 22.30 -5.24 -17.24
N ALA A 89 22.13 -5.63 -18.51
CA ALA A 89 21.32 -4.85 -19.45
C ALA A 89 19.86 -4.75 -18.99
N ILE A 90 19.27 -5.86 -18.53
CA ILE A 90 17.91 -5.89 -18.00
C ILE A 90 17.77 -4.96 -16.81
N ILE A 91 18.69 -5.01 -15.84
CA ILE A 91 18.66 -4.12 -14.66
C ILE A 91 18.81 -2.66 -15.08
N ALA A 92 19.77 -2.37 -15.99
CA ALA A 92 20.04 -1.01 -16.47
C ALA A 92 18.83 -0.36 -17.17
N ILE A 93 17.92 -1.16 -17.73
CA ILE A 93 16.68 -0.69 -18.35
C ILE A 93 15.54 -0.67 -17.33
N SER A 94 15.39 -1.73 -16.53
CA SER A 94 14.24 -1.91 -15.64
C SER A 94 14.22 -0.90 -14.48
N VAL A 95 15.37 -0.63 -13.86
CA VAL A 95 15.44 0.26 -12.69
C VAL A 95 15.00 1.69 -13.03
N PRO A 96 15.53 2.37 -14.06
CA PRO A 96 15.03 3.69 -14.44
C PRO A 96 13.56 3.66 -14.90
N THR A 97 13.10 2.55 -15.51
CA THR A 97 11.70 2.39 -15.88
C THR A 97 10.79 2.36 -14.64
N ILE A 98 11.19 1.69 -13.56
CA ILE A 98 10.45 1.67 -12.29
C ILE A 98 10.34 3.09 -11.73
N PHE A 99 11.43 3.83 -11.61
CA PHE A 99 11.38 5.22 -11.15
C PHE A 99 10.52 6.11 -12.04
N ALA A 100 10.51 5.86 -13.36
CA ALA A 100 9.64 6.58 -14.28
C ALA A 100 8.15 6.28 -14.01
N GLN A 101 7.79 5.03 -13.66
CA GLN A 101 6.42 4.70 -13.27
C GLN A 101 6.01 5.40 -11.97
N GLU A 102 6.86 5.36 -10.95
CA GLU A 102 6.59 6.03 -9.66
C GLU A 102 6.45 7.55 -9.86
N TYR A 103 7.34 8.15 -10.66
CA TYR A 103 7.26 9.57 -11.00
C TYR A 103 5.94 9.90 -11.70
N MET A 104 5.60 9.20 -12.77
CA MET A 104 4.36 9.46 -13.52
C MET A 104 3.12 9.27 -12.67
N THR A 105 3.08 8.23 -11.86
CA THR A 105 1.96 7.97 -10.95
C THR A 105 1.77 9.11 -9.94
N ALA A 106 2.86 9.68 -9.43
CA ALA A 106 2.79 10.81 -8.50
C ALA A 106 2.52 12.14 -9.22
N ALA A 107 3.28 12.44 -10.29
CA ALA A 107 3.28 13.74 -10.97
C ALA A 107 1.97 14.02 -11.71
N THR A 108 1.34 12.99 -12.32
CA THR A 108 0.11 13.16 -13.09
C THR A 108 -1.17 12.96 -12.25
N GLY A 109 -1.03 12.60 -10.96
CA GLY A 109 -2.16 12.52 -10.04
C GLY A 109 -2.83 13.88 -9.90
N LYS A 110 -4.15 13.93 -10.17
CA LYS A 110 -4.95 15.14 -10.02
C LYS A 110 -5.26 15.41 -8.55
N LEU A 111 -5.12 16.66 -8.12
CA LEU A 111 -5.63 17.18 -6.86
C LEU A 111 -7.06 17.68 -7.06
N THR A 112 -7.98 17.21 -6.22
CA THR A 112 -9.35 17.70 -6.16
C THR A 112 -9.54 18.42 -4.84
N GLU A 113 -9.89 19.69 -4.90
CA GLU A 113 -10.26 20.47 -3.74
C GLU A 113 -11.77 20.26 -3.48
N LEU A 114 -12.10 19.88 -2.26
CA LEU A 114 -13.47 19.65 -1.81
C LEU A 114 -13.73 20.56 -0.62
N GLU A 115 -14.83 21.24 -0.67
CA GLU A 115 -15.29 22.05 0.46
C GLU A 115 -15.60 21.17 1.68
N ASN A 116 -16.16 19.98 1.40
CA ASN A 116 -16.54 19.02 2.44
C ASN A 116 -16.41 17.58 1.93
N ILE A 117 -16.12 16.64 2.83
CA ILE A 117 -15.94 15.21 2.49
C ILE A 117 -17.21 14.57 1.89
N SER A 118 -18.39 15.11 2.16
CA SER A 118 -19.64 14.61 1.57
C SER A 118 -19.67 14.69 0.05
N GLN A 119 -18.89 15.61 -0.55
CA GLN A 119 -18.80 15.81 -2.00
C GLN A 119 -17.92 14.78 -2.71
N ILE A 120 -17.24 13.88 -1.99
CA ILE A 120 -16.25 12.96 -2.60
C ILE A 120 -16.88 12.04 -3.65
N ASP A 121 -18.13 11.64 -3.50
CA ASP A 121 -18.84 10.77 -4.45
C ASP A 121 -19.42 11.54 -5.65
N SER A 122 -19.51 12.86 -5.57
CA SER A 122 -20.02 13.71 -6.67
C SER A 122 -18.95 14.00 -7.73
N HIS A 123 -17.69 13.67 -7.45
CA HIS A 123 -16.57 13.88 -8.34
C HIS A 123 -15.98 12.55 -8.82
N ALA A 124 -15.44 12.55 -10.03
CA ALA A 124 -14.66 11.39 -10.50
C ALA A 124 -13.48 11.15 -9.53
N PRO A 125 -13.22 9.88 -9.16
CA PRO A 125 -12.15 9.57 -8.22
C PRO A 125 -10.79 10.09 -8.69
N THR A 126 -10.12 10.84 -7.83
CA THR A 126 -8.78 11.37 -8.06
C THR A 126 -7.76 10.79 -7.08
N LYS A 127 -6.48 11.00 -7.32
CA LYS A 127 -5.40 10.47 -6.48
C LYS A 127 -5.19 11.28 -5.22
N TYR A 128 -5.44 12.59 -5.30
CA TYR A 128 -5.19 13.52 -4.20
C TYR A 128 -6.42 14.38 -3.93
N TYR A 129 -6.64 14.65 -2.65
CA TYR A 129 -7.75 15.48 -2.19
C TYR A 129 -7.23 16.54 -1.22
N LYS A 130 -7.81 17.73 -1.27
CA LYS A 130 -7.66 18.77 -0.25
C LYS A 130 -9.03 19.08 0.28
N LEU A 131 -9.18 19.01 1.59
CA LEU A 131 -10.45 19.26 2.28
C LEU A 131 -10.34 20.61 2.99
N GLU A 132 -11.32 21.49 2.79
CA GLU A 132 -11.39 22.77 3.49
C GLU A 132 -12.06 22.61 4.85
N ASN A 133 -13.21 21.94 4.85
CA ASN A 133 -14.02 21.73 6.04
C ASN A 133 -14.32 20.23 6.20
N SER A 134 -13.71 19.61 7.20
CA SER A 134 -13.98 18.22 7.55
C SER A 134 -13.52 17.92 8.96
N TYR A 135 -14.22 17.06 9.65
CA TYR A 135 -13.89 16.64 10.98
C TYR A 135 -13.24 15.26 10.96
N ILE A 136 -12.02 15.17 11.49
CA ILE A 136 -11.29 13.91 11.66
C ILE A 136 -11.57 13.42 13.08
N ASP A 137 -12.30 12.32 13.19
CA ASP A 137 -12.71 11.80 14.48
C ASP A 137 -11.62 10.95 15.14
N LYS A 138 -10.75 11.61 15.90
CA LYS A 138 -9.67 10.96 16.63
C LYS A 138 -10.14 10.17 17.86
N LYS A 139 -11.37 10.31 18.29
CA LYS A 139 -11.92 9.56 19.41
C LYS A 139 -12.33 8.15 18.95
N ASP A 140 -12.75 8.01 17.70
CA ASP A 140 -13.23 6.76 17.11
C ASP A 140 -12.18 6.12 16.20
N ILE A 141 -11.19 5.49 16.82
CA ILE A 141 -10.05 4.87 16.12
C ILE A 141 -10.12 3.35 16.15
N TYR A 142 -9.82 2.76 14.99
CA TYR A 142 -9.73 1.32 14.81
C TYR A 142 -8.34 0.94 14.32
N SER A 143 -7.87 -0.25 14.69
CA SER A 143 -6.56 -0.68 14.24
C SER A 143 -6.50 -2.17 13.95
N CYS A 144 -5.61 -2.55 13.07
CA CYS A 144 -5.13 -3.91 12.93
C CYS A 144 -3.60 -3.92 12.88
N TYR A 145 -3.02 -5.09 13.01
CA TYR A 145 -1.59 -5.26 12.83
C TYR A 145 -1.30 -6.45 11.94
N ASN A 146 -0.16 -6.38 11.29
CA ASN A 146 0.44 -7.47 10.53
C ASN A 146 1.88 -7.66 11.00
N SER A 147 2.40 -8.88 10.91
CA SER A 147 3.77 -9.20 11.27
C SER A 147 4.41 -10.09 10.22
N THR A 148 5.61 -9.72 9.77
CA THR A 148 6.35 -10.45 8.74
C THR A 148 7.77 -10.70 9.21
N VAL A 149 8.22 -11.95 9.11
CA VAL A 149 9.62 -12.30 9.40
C VAL A 149 10.51 -11.74 8.29
N ILE A 150 11.54 -11.00 8.67
CA ILE A 150 12.46 -10.34 7.75
C ILE A 150 13.92 -10.66 8.10
N GLY A 151 14.81 -10.38 7.12
CA GLY A 151 16.26 -10.60 7.27
C GLY A 151 16.71 -11.99 6.82
N LYS A 152 17.99 -12.09 6.44
CA LYS A 152 18.59 -13.34 5.91
C LYS A 152 18.62 -14.49 6.94
N SER A 153 18.64 -14.15 8.25
CA SER A 153 18.68 -15.11 9.35
C SER A 153 17.33 -15.27 10.04
N GLU A 154 16.25 -14.69 9.50
CA GLU A 154 14.90 -14.72 10.06
C GLU A 154 14.81 -14.22 11.53
N ASN A 155 15.80 -13.43 11.96
CA ASN A 155 15.95 -12.99 13.36
C ASN A 155 15.11 -11.74 13.69
N GLU A 156 14.55 -11.07 12.70
CA GLU A 156 13.73 -9.87 12.87
C GLU A 156 12.29 -10.12 12.47
N LEU A 157 11.37 -9.60 13.24
CA LEU A 157 9.94 -9.52 12.93
C LEU A 157 9.58 -8.06 12.66
N LEU A 158 9.20 -7.74 11.44
CA LEU A 158 8.62 -6.45 11.08
C LEU A 158 7.17 -6.45 11.55
N LEU A 159 6.85 -5.53 12.44
CA LEU A 159 5.51 -5.30 12.92
C LEU A 159 4.95 -4.02 12.29
N GLU A 160 3.81 -4.13 11.66
CA GLU A 160 3.10 -3.04 11.01
C GLU A 160 1.73 -2.87 11.66
N VAL A 161 1.43 -1.65 12.13
CA VAL A 161 0.13 -1.31 12.74
C VAL A 161 -0.56 -0.29 11.86
N TYR A 162 -1.76 -0.61 11.45
CA TYR A 162 -2.61 0.23 10.60
C TYR A 162 -3.71 0.82 11.47
N VAL A 163 -3.71 2.13 11.62
CA VAL A 163 -4.68 2.87 12.42
C VAL A 163 -5.57 3.68 11.50
N VAL A 164 -6.88 3.63 11.72
CA VAL A 164 -7.87 4.36 10.93
C VAL A 164 -8.85 5.10 11.83
N CYS A 165 -9.36 6.23 11.35
CA CYS A 165 -10.50 6.91 11.93
C CYS A 165 -11.45 7.46 10.86
N PRO A 166 -12.74 7.66 11.16
CA PRO A 166 -13.66 8.24 10.19
C PRO A 166 -13.34 9.71 9.92
N VAL A 167 -13.57 10.12 8.66
CA VAL A 167 -13.57 11.52 8.24
C VAL A 167 -15.01 11.93 8.01
N LEU A 168 -15.50 12.86 8.83
CA LEU A 168 -16.90 13.30 8.87
C LEU A 168 -17.03 14.69 8.23
N PRO A 169 -18.20 15.03 7.69
CA PRO A 169 -18.49 16.37 7.20
C PRO A 169 -18.31 17.45 8.26
N ASP A 170 -18.88 17.22 9.43
CA ASP A 170 -18.92 18.14 10.54
C ASP A 170 -18.67 17.41 11.87
N LYS A 171 -18.26 18.15 12.89
CA LYS A 171 -18.18 17.61 14.25
C LYS A 171 -19.59 17.23 14.72
N PRO A 172 -19.81 15.96 15.10
CA PRO A 172 -21.12 15.54 15.59
C PRO A 172 -21.55 16.37 16.82
N SER A 173 -22.69 17.00 16.73
CA SER A 173 -23.20 17.91 17.75
C SER A 173 -23.48 17.27 19.12
N ASN A 174 -23.57 15.94 19.14
CA ASN A 174 -23.95 15.18 20.36
C ASN A 174 -22.77 14.45 21.03
N TYR A 175 -21.53 14.66 20.55
CA TYR A 175 -20.35 13.95 21.09
C TYR A 175 -20.07 14.27 22.57
N GLU A 176 -20.39 15.45 23.01
CA GLU A 176 -20.17 15.89 24.42
C GLU A 176 -21.15 15.23 25.41
N ASN A 177 -22.30 14.75 24.91
CA ASN A 177 -23.35 14.14 25.75
C ASN A 177 -23.32 12.60 25.77
N ILE A 178 -22.50 11.94 24.94
CA ILE A 178 -22.48 10.47 24.85
C ILE A 178 -21.54 9.86 25.89
N ASP A 179 -20.41 10.49 26.16
CA ASP A 179 -19.45 10.03 27.16
C ASP A 179 -20.07 9.94 28.59
N GLU A 180 -21.10 10.73 28.87
CA GLU A 180 -21.84 10.64 30.13
C GLU A 180 -22.96 9.58 30.15
N LYS A 181 -23.50 9.16 29.00
CA LYS A 181 -24.64 8.23 28.91
C LYS A 181 -24.28 6.78 28.66
N VAL A 182 -23.15 6.49 28.02
CA VAL A 182 -22.70 5.12 27.78
C VAL A 182 -21.66 4.74 28.82
N ASN A 183 -22.04 3.89 29.74
CA ASN A 183 -21.13 3.39 30.78
C ASN A 183 -20.19 2.35 30.18
N TYR A 184 -19.07 2.79 29.61
CA TYR A 184 -18.01 1.94 29.06
C TYR A 184 -17.29 1.09 30.13
N SER A 185 -17.59 1.28 31.43
CA SER A 185 -17.05 0.43 32.49
C SER A 185 -17.64 -0.98 32.52
N MET A 186 -18.67 -1.25 31.71
CA MET A 186 -19.31 -2.56 31.61
C MET A 186 -18.82 -3.36 30.40
N PRO A 187 -18.78 -4.70 30.49
CA PRO A 187 -18.51 -5.54 29.34
C PRO A 187 -19.58 -5.34 28.24
N LEU A 188 -19.17 -5.41 26.98
CA LEU A 188 -20.06 -5.38 25.83
C LEU A 188 -20.93 -6.64 25.81
N LEU A 189 -22.24 -6.50 25.80
CA LEU A 189 -23.14 -7.62 25.56
C LEU A 189 -23.37 -7.84 24.07
N ILE A 190 -23.26 -9.09 23.63
CA ILE A 190 -23.56 -9.53 22.27
C ILE A 190 -24.64 -10.58 22.37
N ILE A 191 -25.85 -10.20 21.97
CA ILE A 191 -27.06 -11.05 22.09
C ILE A 191 -27.43 -11.49 20.67
N ASP A 192 -27.42 -12.78 20.41
CA ASP A 192 -27.73 -13.38 19.11
C ASP A 192 -26.98 -12.71 17.95
N GLY A 193 -25.68 -12.41 18.17
CA GLY A 193 -24.80 -11.75 17.20
C GLY A 193 -24.93 -10.25 17.07
N LYS A 194 -25.90 -9.60 17.76
CA LYS A 194 -26.06 -8.14 17.78
C LYS A 194 -25.38 -7.52 18.99
N LYS A 195 -24.72 -6.36 18.80
CA LYS A 195 -23.98 -5.65 19.84
C LYS A 195 -24.91 -4.72 20.63
N TYR A 196 -24.79 -4.77 21.96
CA TYR A 196 -25.60 -3.98 22.88
C TYR A 196 -24.68 -3.29 23.92
N PRO A 197 -24.11 -2.14 23.61
CA PRO A 197 -23.26 -1.40 24.55
C PRO A 197 -24.07 -0.77 25.67
N GLY A 198 -23.52 -0.81 26.89
CA GLY A 198 -24.14 -0.15 28.07
C GLY A 198 -25.36 -0.85 28.67
N ILE A 199 -25.68 -2.05 28.21
CA ILE A 199 -26.77 -2.86 28.82
C ILE A 199 -26.18 -3.75 29.90
N LYS A 200 -26.90 -3.85 31.02
CA LYS A 200 -26.59 -4.78 32.10
C LYS A 200 -27.09 -6.18 31.75
N LEU A 201 -26.31 -7.21 32.10
CA LEU A 201 -26.71 -8.60 31.95
C LEU A 201 -28.05 -8.90 32.68
N SER A 202 -28.30 -8.20 33.78
CA SER A 202 -29.56 -8.28 34.55
C SER A 202 -30.81 -7.84 33.80
N ALA A 203 -30.65 -7.10 32.69
CA ALA A 203 -31.77 -6.69 31.83
C ALA A 203 -32.31 -7.83 30.96
N ILE A 204 -31.58 -8.95 30.86
CA ILE A 204 -31.99 -10.12 30.09
C ILE A 204 -32.67 -11.12 31.03
N PRO A 205 -33.92 -11.52 30.77
CA PRO A 205 -34.60 -12.54 31.56
C PRO A 205 -33.83 -13.85 31.53
N LYS A 206 -33.58 -14.43 32.70
CA LYS A 206 -32.76 -15.64 32.84
C LYS A 206 -33.36 -16.85 32.10
N ASP A 207 -34.66 -16.93 32.01
CA ASP A 207 -35.44 -17.96 31.31
C ASP A 207 -35.27 -17.90 29.78
N LYS A 208 -34.81 -16.79 29.25
CA LYS A 208 -34.56 -16.61 27.81
C LYS A 208 -33.13 -16.92 27.40
N ILE A 209 -32.22 -17.08 28.34
CA ILE A 209 -30.80 -17.32 28.05
C ILE A 209 -30.57 -18.80 27.80
N VAL A 210 -30.08 -19.12 26.59
CA VAL A 210 -29.71 -20.51 26.21
C VAL A 210 -28.24 -20.77 26.56
N SER A 211 -27.37 -19.82 26.27
CA SER A 211 -25.93 -19.94 26.59
C SER A 211 -25.27 -18.57 26.83
N ILE A 212 -24.24 -18.57 27.67
CA ILE A 212 -23.39 -17.42 27.92
C ILE A 212 -21.94 -17.84 27.68
N ASN A 213 -21.22 -17.09 26.86
CA ASN A 213 -19.79 -17.24 26.68
C ASN A 213 -19.09 -15.91 26.98
N ILE A 214 -18.15 -15.92 27.94
CA ILE A 214 -17.40 -14.74 28.35
C ILE A 214 -16.06 -14.76 27.63
N LEU A 215 -15.82 -13.76 26.80
CA LEU A 215 -14.54 -13.59 26.13
C LEU A 215 -13.53 -12.94 27.08
N SER A 216 -12.27 -13.34 26.99
CA SER A 216 -11.17 -12.64 27.66
C SER A 216 -11.11 -11.18 27.18
N LEU A 217 -10.53 -10.30 27.98
CA LEU A 217 -10.33 -8.88 27.59
C LEU A 217 -9.65 -8.76 26.24
N PHE A 218 -8.63 -9.57 26.01
CA PHE A 218 -7.88 -9.60 24.76
C PHE A 218 -8.75 -10.02 23.57
N ALA A 219 -9.45 -11.14 23.68
CA ALA A 219 -10.35 -11.62 22.62
C ALA A 219 -11.52 -10.67 22.37
N SER A 220 -12.03 -10.03 23.41
CA SER A 220 -13.08 -9.02 23.32
C SER A 220 -12.62 -7.79 22.55
N PHE A 221 -11.46 -7.28 22.92
CA PHE A 221 -10.86 -6.13 22.24
C PHE A 221 -10.48 -6.45 20.79
N GLN A 222 -9.93 -7.63 20.54
CA GLN A 222 -9.54 -8.07 19.18
C GLN A 222 -10.74 -8.21 18.25
N ASN A 223 -11.86 -8.73 18.76
CA ASN A 223 -13.04 -9.00 17.94
C ASN A 223 -13.98 -7.80 17.80
N TYR A 224 -14.03 -6.92 18.80
CA TYR A 224 -15.05 -5.87 18.90
C TYR A 224 -14.49 -4.45 19.10
N GLY A 225 -13.16 -4.30 19.26
CA GLY A 225 -12.51 -3.00 19.41
C GLY A 225 -12.71 -2.36 20.80
N GLU A 226 -12.56 -1.03 20.88
CA GLU A 226 -12.60 -0.29 22.14
C GLU A 226 -13.93 -0.39 22.89
N ILE A 227 -15.03 -0.58 22.17
CA ILE A 227 -16.36 -0.78 22.75
C ILE A 227 -16.41 -2.00 23.69
N ALA A 228 -15.47 -2.93 23.53
CA ALA A 228 -15.31 -4.12 24.35
C ALA A 228 -14.01 -4.12 25.19
N GLN A 229 -13.43 -2.93 25.48
CA GLN A 229 -12.19 -2.81 26.27
C GLN A 229 -12.32 -3.42 27.67
N ASN A 230 -13.53 -3.48 28.22
CA ASN A 230 -13.85 -4.10 29.52
C ASN A 230 -14.39 -5.53 29.39
N GLY A 231 -14.17 -6.18 28.25
CA GLY A 231 -14.62 -7.52 27.96
C GLY A 231 -15.88 -7.56 27.12
N ALA A 232 -16.20 -8.76 26.63
CA ALA A 232 -17.45 -9.00 25.90
C ALA A 232 -18.11 -10.30 26.39
N ILE A 233 -19.42 -10.28 26.48
CA ILE A 233 -20.23 -11.44 26.87
C ILE A 233 -21.15 -11.78 25.71
N LEU A 234 -20.94 -12.96 25.11
CA LEU A 234 -21.81 -13.48 24.05
C LEU A 234 -22.96 -14.24 24.68
N ILE A 235 -24.15 -13.88 24.33
CA ILE A 235 -25.37 -14.47 24.86
C ILE A 235 -26.19 -14.98 23.68
N THR A 236 -26.53 -16.27 23.74
CA THR A 236 -27.51 -16.85 22.82
C THR A 236 -28.84 -16.95 23.57
N THR A 237 -29.91 -16.47 22.95
CA THR A 237 -31.23 -16.46 23.55
C THR A 237 -32.21 -17.29 22.75
N ASN A 238 -33.33 -17.66 23.40
CA ASN A 238 -34.47 -18.31 22.71
C ASN A 238 -35.41 -17.19 22.21
N HIS A 239 -35.10 -16.58 21.08
CA HIS A 239 -35.86 -15.51 20.44
C HIS A 239 -36.19 -14.30 21.35
N PHE A 240 -35.25 -13.90 22.22
CA PHE A 240 -35.38 -12.69 23.01
C PHE A 240 -34.78 -11.51 22.24
N ILE A 241 -35.64 -10.57 21.83
CA ILE A 241 -35.20 -9.27 21.34
C ILE A 241 -35.44 -8.30 22.49
N PRO A 242 -34.40 -7.75 23.13
CA PRO A 242 -34.61 -6.69 24.13
C PRO A 242 -35.43 -5.57 23.50
N GLU A 243 -36.53 -5.17 24.11
CA GLU A 243 -37.25 -3.95 23.72
C GLU A 243 -36.40 -2.73 24.10
N ILE A 244 -35.40 -2.44 23.30
CA ILE A 244 -34.49 -1.31 23.48
C ILE A 244 -34.99 -0.19 22.59
N LYS A 245 -36.14 0.41 22.97
CA LYS A 245 -36.67 1.60 22.30
C LYS A 245 -35.74 2.82 22.40
N VAL A 246 -34.74 2.81 23.30
CA VAL A 246 -33.89 3.96 23.56
C VAL A 246 -32.56 3.87 22.80
N THR A 247 -32.00 2.68 22.59
CA THR A 247 -30.60 2.52 22.09
C THR A 247 -30.51 2.62 20.57
N GLU A 248 -31.47 2.09 19.84
CA GLU A 248 -31.44 2.18 18.36
C GLU A 248 -31.74 3.60 17.86
N THR A 249 -32.65 4.31 18.54
CA THR A 249 -32.97 5.71 18.23
C THR A 249 -31.82 6.64 18.61
N ILE A 250 -31.14 6.37 19.74
CA ILE A 250 -29.98 7.16 20.18
C ILE A 250 -28.78 6.86 19.26
N LEU A 251 -28.50 5.60 18.91
CA LEU A 251 -27.41 5.25 17.98
C LEU A 251 -27.69 5.78 16.57
N LYS A 252 -28.92 5.70 16.05
CA LYS A 252 -29.28 6.25 14.74
C LYS A 252 -29.28 7.78 14.69
N SER A 253 -29.53 8.47 15.82
CA SER A 253 -29.47 9.94 15.86
C SER A 253 -28.06 10.50 16.05
N ILE A 254 -27.08 9.64 16.40
CA ILE A 254 -25.74 10.04 16.80
C ILE A 254 -24.71 9.69 15.75
N VAL A 255 -24.94 8.59 15.01
CA VAL A 255 -24.02 8.10 13.99
C VAL A 255 -24.58 8.51 12.64
N PRO A 256 -23.89 9.37 11.86
CA PRO A 256 -24.27 9.58 10.46
C PRO A 256 -24.37 8.20 9.81
N ASP A 257 -25.48 7.94 9.11
CA ASP A 257 -25.84 6.61 8.59
C ASP A 257 -24.72 5.95 7.74
N THR A 258 -23.75 6.73 7.28
CA THR A 258 -22.66 6.23 6.42
C THR A 258 -21.36 7.02 6.55
N VAL A 259 -20.26 6.33 6.87
CA VAL A 259 -18.91 6.89 6.72
C VAL A 259 -18.42 6.63 5.30
N LYS A 260 -18.12 7.68 4.56
CA LYS A 260 -17.63 7.61 3.19
C LYS A 260 -16.12 7.40 3.10
N CYS A 261 -15.38 8.04 3.99
CA CYS A 261 -13.93 8.08 3.95
C CYS A 261 -13.30 7.83 5.31
N TRP A 262 -12.13 7.23 5.27
CA TRP A 262 -11.32 6.90 6.44
C TRP A 262 -9.94 7.53 6.31
N LEU A 263 -9.46 8.16 7.35
CA LEU A 263 -8.07 8.58 7.45
C LEU A 263 -7.25 7.42 7.98
N GLY A 264 -6.17 7.04 7.29
CA GLY A 264 -5.29 5.95 7.69
C GLY A 264 -3.87 6.39 7.92
N ILE A 265 -3.20 5.85 8.94
CA ILE A 265 -1.76 5.98 9.16
C ILE A 265 -1.19 4.59 9.49
N LYS A 266 -0.04 4.29 8.89
CA LYS A 266 0.73 3.08 9.13
C LYS A 266 1.91 3.39 10.04
N TYR A 267 2.08 2.59 11.09
CA TYR A 267 3.23 2.60 11.99
C TYR A 267 4.02 1.32 11.82
N THR A 268 5.33 1.41 11.86
CA THR A 268 6.21 0.24 11.68
C THR A 268 7.27 0.19 12.76
N THR A 269 7.58 -1.02 13.24
CA THR A 269 8.71 -1.27 14.11
C THR A 269 9.29 -2.65 13.84
N LYS A 270 10.51 -2.87 14.30
CA LYS A 270 11.16 -4.18 14.25
C LYS A 270 11.33 -4.70 15.67
N ILE A 271 11.01 -5.97 15.88
CA ILE A 271 11.25 -6.67 17.13
C ILE A 271 12.08 -7.94 16.86
N SER A 272 12.76 -8.44 17.88
CA SER A 272 13.53 -9.69 17.73
C SER A 272 12.60 -10.88 17.54
N ASN A 273 12.85 -11.67 16.51
CA ASN A 273 12.11 -12.92 16.28
C ASN A 273 12.58 -14.04 17.25
N ASN A 274 13.73 -13.89 17.89
CA ASN A 274 14.27 -14.85 18.84
C ASN A 274 13.70 -14.70 20.27
N SER A 275 12.89 -13.66 20.53
CA SER A 275 12.22 -13.47 21.81
C SER A 275 11.15 -14.55 22.04
N SER A 276 10.84 -14.84 23.33
CA SER A 276 9.74 -15.73 23.66
C SER A 276 8.40 -15.18 23.15
N ASN A 277 7.39 -16.06 22.97
CA ASN A 277 6.07 -15.63 22.49
C ASN A 277 5.44 -14.60 23.42
N ASP A 278 5.55 -14.77 24.75
CA ASP A 278 5.02 -13.80 25.72
C ASP A 278 5.69 -12.43 25.62
N GLN A 279 7.01 -12.41 25.34
CA GLN A 279 7.73 -11.15 25.09
C GLN A 279 7.31 -10.50 23.79
N LYS A 280 7.14 -11.28 22.72
CA LYS A 280 6.63 -10.77 21.43
C LYS A 280 5.25 -10.18 21.58
N ASP A 281 4.34 -10.88 22.27
CA ASP A 281 2.97 -10.41 22.51
C ASP A 281 2.96 -9.11 23.34
N THR A 282 3.79 -9.04 24.37
CA THR A 282 3.92 -7.84 25.20
C THR A 282 4.43 -6.65 24.38
N LEU A 283 5.48 -6.83 23.58
CA LEU A 283 6.04 -5.79 22.72
C LEU A 283 5.04 -5.36 21.63
N THR A 284 4.34 -6.31 21.03
CA THR A 284 3.31 -6.06 20.02
C THR A 284 2.17 -5.23 20.60
N ASN A 285 1.63 -5.63 21.75
CA ASN A 285 0.55 -4.90 22.40
C ASN A 285 0.98 -3.48 22.80
N LYS A 286 2.20 -3.33 23.36
CA LYS A 286 2.77 -2.02 23.69
C LYS A 286 2.90 -1.14 22.46
N PHE A 287 3.36 -1.69 21.34
CA PHE A 287 3.51 -0.94 20.10
C PHE A 287 2.14 -0.51 19.52
N ILE A 288 1.13 -1.40 19.54
CA ILE A 288 -0.23 -1.07 19.12
C ILE A 288 -0.80 0.09 19.95
N GLN A 289 -0.66 0.06 21.27
CA GLN A 289 -1.15 1.12 22.15
C GLN A 289 -0.42 2.45 21.92
N ASN A 290 0.91 2.40 21.75
CA ASN A 290 1.70 3.59 21.44
C ASN A 290 1.27 4.18 20.07
N SER A 291 1.09 3.34 19.05
CA SER A 291 0.66 3.78 17.72
C SER A 291 -0.71 4.48 17.76
N LYS A 292 -1.66 3.95 18.54
CA LYS A 292 -2.96 4.58 18.75
C LYS A 292 -2.83 5.93 19.45
N LYS A 293 -2.02 5.99 20.51
CA LYS A 293 -1.78 7.23 21.25
C LYS A 293 -1.11 8.29 20.36
N ASP A 294 -0.12 7.90 19.57
CA ASP A 294 0.55 8.80 18.63
C ASP A 294 -0.42 9.31 17.57
N PHE A 295 -1.32 8.43 17.07
CA PHE A 295 -2.37 8.84 16.14
C PHE A 295 -3.30 9.89 16.75
N GLN A 296 -3.75 9.70 17.99
CA GLN A 296 -4.62 10.66 18.70
C GLN A 296 -3.93 11.99 18.97
N MET A 297 -2.61 11.97 19.27
CA MET A 297 -1.82 13.17 19.52
C MET A 297 -1.43 13.91 18.23
N ASN A 298 -1.56 13.28 17.08
CA ASN A 298 -1.17 13.87 15.80
C ASN A 298 -1.96 15.13 15.49
N ASN A 299 -1.28 16.16 15.01
CA ASN A 299 -1.92 17.41 14.62
C ASN A 299 -2.33 17.40 13.14
N PHE A 300 -3.55 16.99 12.87
CA PHE A 300 -4.09 16.88 11.52
C PHE A 300 -4.43 18.24 10.87
N SER A 301 -4.40 19.34 11.61
CA SER A 301 -4.54 20.68 11.01
C SER A 301 -3.36 21.07 10.10
N LYS A 302 -2.24 20.33 10.20
CA LYS A 302 -1.06 20.52 9.35
C LYS A 302 -1.10 19.70 8.05
N ILE A 303 -2.15 18.93 7.80
CA ILE A 303 -2.30 18.19 6.55
C ILE A 303 -2.39 19.19 5.40
N VAL A 304 -1.50 19.05 4.42
CA VAL A 304 -1.49 19.87 3.20
C VAL A 304 -2.47 19.28 2.19
N TYR A 305 -2.45 17.95 2.04
CA TYR A 305 -3.39 17.21 1.20
C TYR A 305 -3.50 15.75 1.66
N LEU A 306 -4.48 15.05 1.14
CA LEU A 306 -4.76 13.65 1.40
C LEU A 306 -4.49 12.84 0.14
N LYS A 307 -3.75 11.74 0.27
CA LYS A 307 -3.49 10.79 -0.82
C LYS A 307 -4.46 9.62 -0.71
N ARG A 308 -5.27 9.39 -1.75
CA ARG A 308 -6.11 8.20 -1.83
C ARG A 308 -5.26 6.96 -1.97
N LEU A 309 -5.47 5.99 -1.10
CA LEU A 309 -4.82 4.68 -1.19
C LEU A 309 -5.45 3.89 -2.35
N GLY A 310 -4.59 3.45 -3.27
CA GLY A 310 -4.97 2.56 -4.37
C GLY A 310 -5.14 1.10 -3.92
N ILE A 311 -5.36 0.20 -4.87
CA ILE A 311 -5.44 -1.25 -4.60
C ILE A 311 -4.02 -1.77 -4.33
N THR A 312 -3.69 -1.91 -3.05
CA THR A 312 -2.40 -2.40 -2.55
C THR A 312 -2.64 -3.47 -1.49
N ASP A 313 -1.60 -4.17 -1.05
CA ASP A 313 -1.72 -5.09 0.07
C ASP A 313 -2.10 -4.35 1.36
N GLU A 314 -1.54 -3.15 1.56
CA GLU A 314 -1.89 -2.27 2.67
C GLU A 314 -3.38 -1.86 2.69
N PHE A 315 -4.03 -1.80 1.51
CA PHE A 315 -5.46 -1.50 1.42
C PHE A 315 -6.31 -2.56 2.15
N GLU A 316 -5.96 -3.83 2.03
CA GLU A 316 -6.68 -4.90 2.72
C GLU A 316 -6.46 -4.85 4.25
N ASP A 317 -5.25 -4.49 4.70
CA ASP A 317 -4.98 -4.31 6.13
C ASP A 317 -5.80 -3.14 6.70
N TYR A 318 -5.82 -1.99 6.04
CA TYR A 318 -6.68 -0.87 6.46
C TYR A 318 -8.17 -1.25 6.44
N LYS A 319 -8.61 -1.95 5.41
CA LYS A 319 -9.98 -2.44 5.30
C LYS A 319 -10.35 -3.38 6.45
N TYR A 320 -9.40 -4.23 6.88
CA TYR A 320 -9.61 -5.08 8.04
C TYR A 320 -9.77 -4.25 9.32
N ALA A 321 -8.98 -3.20 9.52
CA ALA A 321 -9.18 -2.26 10.64
C ALA A 321 -10.55 -1.57 10.57
N ILE A 322 -10.96 -1.09 9.39
CA ILE A 322 -12.26 -0.45 9.16
C ILE A 322 -13.42 -1.41 9.47
N ASN A 323 -13.30 -2.70 9.12
CA ASN A 323 -14.35 -3.69 9.37
C ASN A 323 -14.61 -3.95 10.88
N LYS A 324 -13.69 -3.53 11.76
CA LYS A 324 -13.91 -3.57 13.23
C LYS A 324 -14.80 -2.44 13.72
N SER A 325 -15.05 -1.44 12.88
CA SER A 325 -15.91 -0.32 13.18
C SER A 325 -17.39 -0.72 13.14
N PRO A 326 -18.24 -0.17 14.03
CA PRO A 326 -19.70 -0.33 13.98
C PRO A 326 -20.35 0.51 12.87
N TRP A 327 -19.61 1.43 12.23
CA TRP A 327 -20.15 2.32 11.22
C TRP A 327 -20.64 1.57 9.99
N VAL A 328 -21.82 1.95 9.48
CA VAL A 328 -22.29 1.47 8.18
C VAL A 328 -21.40 2.09 7.09
N GLN A 329 -20.77 1.24 6.29
CA GLN A 329 -19.79 1.66 5.30
C GLN A 329 -20.46 1.75 3.93
N SER A 330 -20.60 2.95 3.40
CA SER A 330 -21.06 3.15 2.01
C SER A 330 -19.92 2.99 1.01
N SER A 331 -18.74 3.44 1.37
CA SER A 331 -17.53 3.26 0.56
C SER A 331 -16.30 3.06 1.46
N LYS A 332 -15.27 2.40 0.92
CA LYS A 332 -14.00 2.15 1.62
C LYS A 332 -12.89 3.02 1.02
N ILE A 333 -13.12 4.32 0.95
CA ILE A 333 -12.09 5.26 0.51
C ILE A 333 -11.15 5.52 1.69
N ILE A 334 -9.89 5.14 1.52
CA ILE A 334 -8.84 5.33 2.51
C ILE A 334 -7.97 6.48 2.04
N LEU A 335 -7.80 7.47 2.91
CA LEU A 335 -7.04 8.68 2.68
C LEU A 335 -5.83 8.70 3.62
N LEU A 336 -4.65 8.88 3.07
CA LEU A 336 -3.40 8.97 3.83
C LEU A 336 -3.01 10.45 3.94
N PRO A 337 -2.71 10.97 5.14
CA PRO A 337 -2.34 12.36 5.32
C PRO A 337 -0.94 12.63 4.78
N VAL A 338 -0.77 13.74 4.07
CA VAL A 338 0.52 14.22 3.58
C VAL A 338 0.75 15.63 4.12
N PHE A 339 1.92 15.83 4.72
CA PHE A 339 2.32 17.08 5.38
C PHE A 339 3.31 17.91 4.55
N GLU A 340 3.78 17.34 3.44
CA GLU A 340 4.69 18.00 2.51
C GLU A 340 3.91 18.82 1.46
N PRO A 341 4.52 19.89 0.89
CA PRO A 341 3.90 20.64 -0.20
C PRO A 341 3.53 19.74 -1.39
N PHE A 342 2.41 20.07 -2.07
CA PHE A 342 1.92 19.24 -3.18
C PHE A 342 2.91 19.16 -4.34
N GLU A 343 3.74 20.18 -4.53
CA GLU A 343 4.81 20.24 -5.54
C GLU A 343 5.89 19.19 -5.29
N ALA A 344 6.11 18.80 -4.02
CA ALA A 344 7.09 17.78 -3.63
C ALA A 344 6.57 16.34 -3.77
N ARG A 345 5.32 16.10 -4.21
CA ARG A 345 4.65 14.80 -4.23
C ARG A 345 5.37 13.71 -5.02
N SER A 346 6.17 14.07 -6.01
CA SER A 346 6.98 13.11 -6.79
C SER A 346 8.34 12.81 -6.16
N GLY A 347 8.70 13.50 -5.06
CA GLY A 347 9.97 13.35 -4.40
C GLY A 347 11.14 13.54 -5.38
N ASN A 348 12.18 12.73 -5.20
CA ASN A 348 13.37 12.76 -6.04
C ASN A 348 13.30 11.76 -7.22
N ASN A 349 12.15 11.20 -7.54
CA ASN A 349 12.03 10.15 -8.55
C ASN A 349 12.54 10.59 -9.92
N LEU A 350 12.32 11.84 -10.31
CA LEU A 350 12.85 12.39 -11.57
C LEU A 350 14.38 12.32 -11.61
N SER A 351 15.06 12.72 -10.54
CA SER A 351 16.51 12.64 -10.44
C SER A 351 17.01 11.19 -10.46
N TRP A 352 16.27 10.27 -9.82
CA TRP A 352 16.60 8.85 -9.82
C TRP A 352 16.45 8.20 -11.19
N ILE A 353 15.54 8.66 -12.05
CA ILE A 353 15.43 8.19 -13.45
C ILE A 353 16.76 8.44 -14.18
N PHE A 354 17.23 9.68 -14.16
CA PHE A 354 18.46 10.05 -14.86
C PHE A 354 19.70 9.40 -14.25
N LEU A 355 19.80 9.40 -12.92
CA LEU A 355 20.94 8.85 -12.20
C LEU A 355 21.05 7.32 -12.43
N SER A 356 19.96 6.58 -12.28
CA SER A 356 19.95 5.11 -12.47
C SER A 356 20.21 4.74 -13.93
N PHE A 357 19.64 5.47 -14.89
CA PHE A 357 19.92 5.27 -16.31
C PHE A 357 21.38 5.58 -16.65
N GLY A 358 21.92 6.70 -16.14
CA GLY A 358 23.31 7.09 -16.33
C GLY A 358 24.29 6.05 -15.78
N ILE A 359 24.09 5.62 -14.52
CA ILE A 359 24.93 4.58 -13.91
C ILE A 359 24.78 3.25 -14.66
N GLY A 360 23.55 2.82 -14.95
CA GLY A 360 23.29 1.55 -15.63
C GLY A 360 23.91 1.51 -17.02
N SER A 361 23.77 2.59 -17.81
CA SER A 361 24.37 2.69 -19.15
C SER A 361 25.88 2.79 -19.11
N LEU A 362 26.47 3.45 -18.10
CA LEU A 362 27.91 3.52 -17.91
C LEU A 362 28.51 2.14 -17.56
N VAL A 363 27.90 1.45 -16.60
CA VAL A 363 28.31 0.07 -16.25
C VAL A 363 28.21 -0.84 -17.47
N TRP A 364 27.12 -0.77 -18.21
CA TRP A 364 26.96 -1.50 -19.46
C TRP A 364 28.04 -1.17 -20.48
N LEU A 365 28.33 0.11 -20.68
CA LEU A 365 29.41 0.56 -21.59
C LEU A 365 30.77 -0.02 -21.20
N ILE A 366 31.16 0.07 -19.94
CA ILE A 366 32.41 -0.47 -19.45
C ILE A 366 32.47 -1.99 -19.73
N MET A 367 31.40 -2.71 -19.48
CA MET A 367 31.35 -4.16 -19.73
C MET A 367 31.53 -4.53 -21.18
N ILE A 368 30.92 -3.82 -22.13
CA ILE A 368 31.08 -4.13 -23.56
C ILE A 368 32.42 -3.69 -24.14
N LEU A 369 33.09 -2.71 -23.54
CA LEU A 369 34.40 -2.26 -23.99
C LEU A 369 35.51 -3.23 -23.61
N HIS A 370 35.36 -4.03 -22.55
CA HIS A 370 36.38 -4.93 -22.05
C HIS A 370 36.69 -6.12 -22.98
N PRO A 371 35.74 -6.95 -23.42
CA PRO A 371 36.03 -8.10 -24.30
C PRO A 371 36.32 -7.63 -25.74
N GLU A 372 37.08 -8.42 -26.50
CA GLU A 372 37.29 -8.13 -27.92
C GLU A 372 36.07 -8.49 -28.78
N LEU A 373 35.97 -7.86 -29.98
CA LEU A 373 35.03 -8.35 -31.00
C LEU A 373 35.57 -9.62 -31.64
N LYS A 374 34.70 -10.60 -31.86
CA LYS A 374 35.01 -11.76 -32.69
C LYS A 374 35.38 -11.27 -34.09
N ASN A 375 36.41 -11.85 -34.68
CA ASN A 375 36.71 -11.62 -36.10
C ASN A 375 35.58 -12.31 -36.90
N ILE A 376 34.59 -11.54 -37.28
CA ILE A 376 33.48 -12.02 -38.11
C ILE A 376 33.85 -11.63 -39.53
N ASP A 377 34.15 -12.61 -40.38
CA ASP A 377 34.09 -12.37 -41.81
C ASP A 377 32.65 -12.01 -42.15
N LEU A 378 32.43 -10.80 -42.64
CA LEU A 378 31.11 -10.22 -42.96
C LEU A 378 30.39 -10.96 -44.11
N SER A 379 30.85 -12.17 -44.47
CA SER A 379 30.21 -13.04 -45.45
C SER A 379 29.04 -13.86 -44.92
N ASP A 380 28.81 -13.92 -43.59
CA ASP A 380 27.71 -14.67 -43.01
C ASP A 380 26.37 -13.97 -43.25
N SER A 381 25.63 -14.53 -44.22
CA SER A 381 24.31 -14.10 -44.64
C SER A 381 23.24 -14.05 -43.52
N GLU A 382 23.41 -14.82 -42.45
CA GLU A 382 22.51 -14.86 -41.31
C GLU A 382 22.50 -13.55 -40.50
N LEU A 383 23.63 -12.81 -40.49
CA LEU A 383 23.68 -11.50 -39.81
C LEU A 383 22.96 -10.39 -40.62
N LYS A 384 22.92 -10.51 -41.96
CA LYS A 384 22.21 -9.54 -42.79
C LYS A 384 20.69 -9.66 -42.71
N GLU A 385 20.14 -10.84 -42.43
CA GLU A 385 18.69 -11.05 -42.27
C GLU A 385 18.16 -10.58 -40.91
N SER A 386 18.98 -10.58 -39.85
CA SER A 386 18.59 -10.07 -38.54
C SER A 386 18.55 -8.54 -38.46
N TRP A 387 18.91 -7.85 -39.55
CA TRP A 387 18.99 -6.37 -39.63
C TRP A 387 17.88 -5.75 -40.48
N LYS A 388 17.04 -6.57 -41.10
CA LYS A 388 15.81 -6.11 -41.77
C LYS A 388 14.60 -6.25 -40.84
#